data_b971c69a6f0eeeb1044ae79b825de498
#
_entry.id   b971c69a6f0eeeb1044ae79b825de498
#
_cell.length_a   1.000
_cell.length_b   1.000
_cell.length_c   1.000
_cell.angle_alpha   90.00
_cell.angle_beta   90.00
_cell.angle_gamma   90.00
#
_symmetry.space_group_name_H-M   'P 1'
#
loop_
_entity.id
_entity.type
_entity.pdbx_description
1 polymer ?
#
loop_
_entity_poly.entity_id
_entity_poly.type
_entity_poly.pdbx_seq_one_letter_code
_entity_poly.pdbx_strand_id
1 'polypeptide(L)'
;MNSDLSFAGMYLLQAKYNTEVAVEAGFLYRRYGNNTRLNGYAFPLGAGDCTPALQRIVEDAAERGEPLQFCLLTEEQSALLQRRFPGRFQEVVKRGDADYLYHRTDLAELPGTAYHKKRNHISKFTRLHPDWSLKPLNADNVEDARGIAERWLAASESSPALQHEFRAICHALEMREALQLSGGVLYVDNTPAAMAVCSAISPQVVDIHYEKCAPEWRDAYTLVNREVARLFSCTYINREEDLDQPGLRQAKESYYPARMLNKISLLPC
;
A
#
# COMPACT_ATOMS: atom_id res chain seq x y z
N MET A 1 -5.71 5.47 8.45
CA MET A 1 -5.05 6.24 7.39
C MET A 1 -4.88 5.34 6.20
N ASN A 2 -5.25 5.85 5.04
CA ASN A 2 -5.20 5.15 3.78
C ASN A 2 -3.74 5.15 3.23
N SER A 3 -3.37 4.13 2.46
CA SER A 3 -2.02 3.93 1.92
C SER A 3 -1.56 5.10 1.04
N ASP A 4 -2.49 5.78 0.35
CA ASP A 4 -2.20 6.92 -0.52
C ASP A 4 -1.71 8.19 0.23
N LEU A 5 -1.69 8.16 1.56
CA LEU A 5 -1.06 9.19 2.40
C LEU A 5 0.39 8.87 2.74
N SER A 6 0.90 7.69 2.38
CA SER A 6 2.31 7.37 2.49
C SER A 6 3.13 8.19 1.48
N PHE A 7 4.11 8.95 1.96
CA PHE A 7 5.05 9.64 1.05
C PHE A 7 5.79 8.65 0.16
N ALA A 8 6.20 7.52 0.72
CA ALA A 8 6.87 6.46 -0.03
C ALA A 8 5.96 5.91 -1.14
N GLY A 9 4.69 5.59 -0.83
CA GLY A 9 3.72 5.13 -1.82
C GLY A 9 3.50 6.14 -2.94
N MET A 10 3.33 7.43 -2.60
CA MET A 10 3.20 8.50 -3.59
C MET A 10 4.42 8.58 -4.53
N TYR A 11 5.62 8.52 -3.96
CA TYR A 11 6.87 8.59 -4.72
C TYR A 11 7.06 7.37 -5.63
N LEU A 12 6.87 6.17 -5.10
CA LEU A 12 7.07 4.92 -5.84
C LEU A 12 6.08 4.73 -6.98
N LEU A 13 4.87 5.27 -6.84
CA LEU A 13 3.80 5.13 -7.83
C LEU A 13 3.63 6.36 -8.73
N GLN A 14 4.48 7.41 -8.59
CA GLN A 14 4.35 8.66 -9.32
C GLN A 14 4.31 8.48 -10.83
N ALA A 15 5.21 7.66 -11.39
CA ALA A 15 5.26 7.42 -12.83
C ALA A 15 4.04 6.64 -13.34
N LYS A 16 3.52 5.70 -12.53
CA LYS A 16 2.33 4.91 -12.87
C LYS A 16 1.07 5.78 -12.97
N TYR A 17 0.93 6.76 -12.09
CA TYR A 17 -0.27 7.58 -11.98
C TYR A 17 -0.07 9.00 -12.56
N ASN A 18 1.07 9.26 -13.18
CA ASN A 18 1.43 10.60 -13.68
C ASN A 18 1.14 11.67 -12.61
N THR A 19 1.74 11.46 -11.42
CA THR A 19 1.48 12.28 -10.24
C THR A 19 2.20 13.61 -10.34
N GLU A 20 1.46 14.69 -10.27
CA GLU A 20 1.97 16.06 -10.11
C GLU A 20 1.79 16.49 -8.67
N VAL A 21 2.78 17.23 -8.15
CA VAL A 21 2.74 17.77 -6.79
C VAL A 21 3.10 19.26 -6.78
N ALA A 22 2.46 20.02 -5.92
CA ALA A 22 2.80 21.40 -5.63
C ALA A 22 2.67 21.69 -4.13
N VAL A 23 3.47 22.61 -3.63
CA VAL A 23 3.34 23.09 -2.25
C VAL A 23 3.15 24.61 -2.29
N GLU A 24 2.02 25.08 -1.76
CA GLU A 24 1.68 26.50 -1.73
C GLU A 24 0.88 26.79 -0.45
N ALA A 25 1.18 27.92 0.19
CA ALA A 25 0.46 28.42 1.37
C ALA A 25 0.31 27.38 2.50
N GLY A 26 1.30 26.49 2.68
CA GLY A 26 1.29 25.44 3.70
C GLY A 26 0.46 24.20 3.36
N PHE A 27 -0.02 24.09 2.13
CA PHE A 27 -0.72 22.92 1.64
C PHE A 27 0.07 22.19 0.57
N LEU A 28 0.06 20.84 0.62
CA LEU A 28 0.52 19.94 -0.43
C LEU A 28 -0.68 19.59 -1.31
N TYR A 29 -0.57 19.89 -2.59
CA TYR A 29 -1.50 19.54 -3.65
C TYR A 29 -0.99 18.31 -4.42
N ARG A 30 -1.90 17.44 -4.79
CA ARG A 30 -1.60 16.25 -5.60
C ARG A 30 -2.64 16.15 -6.71
N ARG A 31 -2.17 15.98 -7.93
CA ARG A 31 -2.99 15.72 -9.09
C ARG A 31 -2.51 14.44 -9.77
N TYR A 32 -3.45 13.66 -10.24
CA TYR A 32 -3.22 12.44 -11.00
C TYR A 32 -3.78 12.62 -12.40
N GLY A 33 -2.99 12.31 -13.44
CA GLY A 33 -3.37 12.56 -14.81
C GLY A 33 -3.30 11.31 -15.69
N ASN A 34 -4.24 11.24 -16.64
CA ASN A 34 -4.24 10.24 -17.72
C ASN A 34 -4.18 8.77 -17.27
N ASN A 35 -4.72 8.43 -16.11
CA ASN A 35 -4.81 7.05 -15.67
C ASN A 35 -6.27 6.63 -15.54
N THR A 36 -6.59 5.45 -16.04
CA THR A 36 -7.95 4.89 -15.94
C THR A 36 -8.42 4.64 -14.52
N ARG A 37 -7.50 4.55 -13.56
CA ARG A 37 -7.79 4.28 -12.15
C ARG A 37 -7.82 5.53 -11.30
N LEU A 38 -6.80 6.39 -11.42
CA LEU A 38 -6.69 7.65 -10.69
C LEU A 38 -6.65 8.81 -11.67
N ASN A 39 -7.58 9.73 -11.51
CA ASN A 39 -7.65 10.95 -12.31
C ASN A 39 -8.20 12.10 -11.46
N GLY A 40 -7.66 13.31 -11.67
CA GLY A 40 -8.06 14.51 -10.92
C GLY A 40 -7.23 14.75 -9.67
N TYR A 41 -7.81 15.45 -8.71
CA TYR A 41 -7.10 15.97 -7.53
C TYR A 41 -7.36 15.10 -6.30
N ALA A 42 -6.34 14.87 -5.48
CA ALA A 42 -6.57 14.44 -4.11
C ALA A 42 -6.95 15.64 -3.25
N PHE A 43 -7.53 15.37 -2.08
CA PHE A 43 -7.78 16.43 -1.09
C PHE A 43 -6.46 17.08 -0.66
N PRO A 44 -6.37 18.44 -0.58
CA PRO A 44 -5.13 19.11 -0.20
C PRO A 44 -4.75 18.76 1.24
N LEU A 45 -3.46 18.49 1.47
CA LEU A 45 -2.90 18.13 2.77
C LEU A 45 -2.20 19.33 3.39
N GLY A 46 -2.67 19.81 4.52
CA GLY A 46 -2.13 20.96 5.24
C GLY A 46 -2.86 21.18 6.54
N ALA A 47 -2.45 22.18 7.30
CA ALA A 47 -3.11 22.58 8.55
C ALA A 47 -3.92 23.87 8.36
N GLY A 48 -5.05 23.97 9.07
CA GLY A 48 -5.91 25.18 9.05
C GLY A 48 -7.08 25.08 8.07
N ASP A 49 -7.56 26.25 7.64
CA ASP A 49 -8.69 26.34 6.70
C ASP A 49 -8.27 25.91 5.29
N CYS A 50 -8.86 24.84 4.80
CA CYS A 50 -8.60 24.33 3.45
C CYS A 50 -9.39 25.08 2.35
N THR A 51 -10.24 26.03 2.69
CA THR A 51 -11.07 26.76 1.70
C THR A 51 -10.22 27.44 0.60
N PRO A 52 -9.15 28.18 0.91
CA PRO A 52 -8.28 28.74 -0.14
C PRO A 52 -7.61 27.67 -1.00
N ALA A 53 -7.18 26.56 -0.38
CA ALA A 53 -6.56 25.47 -1.10
C ALA A 53 -7.54 24.77 -2.08
N LEU A 54 -8.79 24.58 -1.68
CA LEU A 54 -9.82 24.05 -2.57
C LEU A 54 -10.14 25.01 -3.72
N GLN A 55 -10.12 26.32 -3.46
CA GLN A 55 -10.31 27.34 -4.49
C GLN A 55 -9.17 27.29 -5.53
N ARG A 56 -7.92 27.14 -5.08
CA ARG A 56 -6.75 26.99 -5.97
C ARG A 56 -6.86 25.75 -6.87
N ILE A 57 -7.39 24.64 -6.35
CA ILE A 57 -7.67 23.42 -7.17
C ILE A 57 -8.72 23.72 -8.26
N VAL A 58 -9.77 24.47 -7.93
CA VAL A 58 -10.80 24.86 -8.92
C VAL A 58 -10.20 25.72 -10.03
N GLU A 59 -9.33 26.66 -9.67
CA GLU A 59 -8.63 27.53 -10.61
C GLU A 59 -7.68 26.75 -11.51
N ASP A 60 -6.85 25.85 -10.95
CA ASP A 60 -5.94 25.01 -11.72
C ASP A 60 -6.67 24.09 -12.71
N ALA A 61 -7.81 23.51 -12.32
CA ALA A 61 -8.63 22.72 -13.22
C ALA A 61 -9.18 23.56 -14.39
N ALA A 62 -9.63 24.79 -14.11
CA ALA A 62 -10.12 25.72 -15.12
C ALA A 62 -8.99 26.19 -16.04
N GLU A 63 -7.81 26.55 -15.51
CA GLU A 63 -6.63 26.94 -16.28
C GLU A 63 -6.16 25.83 -17.23
N ARG A 64 -6.30 24.57 -16.84
CA ARG A 64 -5.97 23.39 -17.65
C ARG A 64 -7.06 23.02 -18.67
N GLY A 65 -8.26 23.60 -18.55
CA GLY A 65 -9.41 23.21 -19.36
C GLY A 65 -9.90 21.80 -19.06
N GLU A 66 -9.66 21.31 -17.85
CA GLU A 66 -10.01 19.95 -17.42
C GLU A 66 -11.26 19.97 -16.51
N PRO A 67 -12.06 18.89 -16.50
CA PRO A 67 -13.17 18.80 -15.57
C PRO A 67 -12.63 18.71 -14.12
N LEU A 68 -13.24 19.49 -13.22
CA LEU A 68 -12.94 19.38 -11.80
C LEU A 68 -13.44 18.03 -11.29
N GLN A 69 -12.51 17.19 -10.82
CA GLN A 69 -12.82 15.90 -10.23
C GLN A 69 -11.82 15.57 -9.12
N PHE A 70 -12.26 14.75 -8.17
CA PHE A 70 -11.44 14.36 -7.04
C PHE A 70 -11.32 12.85 -6.93
N CYS A 71 -10.21 12.37 -6.37
CA CYS A 71 -9.96 10.96 -6.11
C CYS A 71 -9.28 10.75 -4.75
N LEU A 72 -9.24 9.51 -4.29
CA LEU A 72 -8.61 9.09 -3.04
C LEU A 72 -9.16 9.79 -1.79
N LEU A 73 -10.42 10.19 -1.83
CA LEU A 73 -11.06 10.89 -0.72
C LEU A 73 -11.48 9.91 0.38
N THR A 74 -11.42 10.40 1.62
CA THR A 74 -12.15 9.79 2.74
C THR A 74 -13.62 10.17 2.69
N GLU A 75 -14.48 9.47 3.45
CA GLU A 75 -15.90 9.80 3.59
C GLU A 75 -16.12 11.23 4.08
N GLU A 76 -15.31 11.69 5.05
CA GLU A 76 -15.37 13.05 5.60
C GLU A 76 -15.02 14.11 4.54
N GLN A 77 -13.97 13.84 3.75
CA GLN A 77 -13.53 14.73 2.66
C GLN A 77 -14.58 14.79 1.54
N SER A 78 -15.15 13.64 1.14
CA SER A 78 -16.23 13.59 0.16
C SER A 78 -17.44 14.39 0.63
N ALA A 79 -17.89 14.18 1.87
CA ALA A 79 -19.00 14.92 2.45
C ALA A 79 -18.75 16.44 2.52
N LEU A 80 -17.50 16.86 2.82
CA LEU A 80 -17.11 18.28 2.81
C LEU A 80 -17.21 18.87 1.40
N LEU A 81 -16.64 18.19 0.40
CA LEU A 81 -16.66 18.65 -0.99
C LEU A 81 -18.09 18.68 -1.56
N GLN A 82 -18.94 17.71 -1.25
CA GLN A 82 -20.33 17.66 -1.65
C GLN A 82 -21.12 18.85 -1.07
N ARG A 83 -20.87 19.23 0.19
CA ARG A 83 -21.46 20.43 0.79
C ARG A 83 -20.95 21.73 0.16
N ARG A 84 -19.66 21.77 -0.21
CA ARG A 84 -19.03 22.96 -0.80
C ARG A 84 -19.47 23.17 -2.26
N PHE A 85 -19.74 22.10 -2.99
CA PHE A 85 -20.11 22.11 -4.41
C PHE A 85 -21.39 21.30 -4.64
N PRO A 86 -22.54 21.78 -4.13
CA PRO A 86 -23.79 20.99 -4.19
C PRO A 86 -24.20 20.69 -5.62
N GLY A 87 -24.54 19.39 -5.88
CA GLY A 87 -25.01 18.92 -7.17
C GLY A 87 -23.95 18.88 -8.30
N ARG A 88 -22.69 19.12 -8.00
CA ARG A 88 -21.62 19.12 -9.03
C ARG A 88 -20.98 17.74 -9.24
N PHE A 89 -21.12 16.82 -8.31
CA PHE A 89 -20.38 15.56 -8.36
C PHE A 89 -21.27 14.35 -8.13
N GLN A 90 -20.96 13.30 -8.87
CA GLN A 90 -21.37 11.94 -8.58
C GLN A 90 -20.28 11.22 -7.79
N GLU A 91 -20.66 10.57 -6.70
CA GLU A 91 -19.76 9.77 -5.88
C GLU A 91 -19.58 8.37 -6.48
N VAL A 92 -18.34 7.92 -6.57
CA VAL A 92 -17.97 6.58 -7.05
C VAL A 92 -17.04 5.92 -6.03
N VAL A 93 -17.43 4.72 -5.58
CA VAL A 93 -16.62 3.87 -4.70
C VAL A 93 -16.40 2.53 -5.39
N LYS A 94 -15.14 2.13 -5.52
CA LYS A 94 -14.78 0.82 -6.08
C LYS A 94 -14.25 -0.08 -4.96
N ARG A 95 -14.86 -1.26 -4.79
CA ARG A 95 -14.48 -2.21 -3.73
C ARG A 95 -13.01 -2.64 -3.84
N GLY A 96 -12.52 -2.82 -5.07
CA GLY A 96 -11.13 -3.24 -5.33
C GLY A 96 -10.07 -2.19 -4.99
N ASP A 97 -10.48 -0.93 -4.76
CA ASP A 97 -9.58 0.17 -4.39
C ASP A 97 -9.50 0.38 -2.86
N ALA A 98 -10.32 -0.32 -2.06
CA ALA A 98 -10.33 -0.17 -0.62
C ALA A 98 -9.12 -0.83 0.04
N ASP A 99 -8.47 -0.10 0.96
CA ASP A 99 -7.36 -0.65 1.74
C ASP A 99 -7.86 -1.60 2.83
N TYR A 100 -7.07 -2.63 3.07
CA TYR A 100 -7.25 -3.61 4.14
C TYR A 100 -6.42 -3.22 5.36
N LEU A 101 -7.08 -2.77 6.41
CA LEU A 101 -6.44 -2.37 7.67
C LEU A 101 -6.62 -3.46 8.72
N TYR A 102 -5.52 -3.93 9.32
CA TYR A 102 -5.51 -4.98 10.35
C TYR A 102 -4.98 -4.45 11.66
N HIS A 103 -5.46 -4.99 12.79
CA HIS A 103 -4.71 -4.84 14.02
C HIS A 103 -3.35 -5.54 13.88
N ARG A 104 -2.28 -4.84 14.19
CA ARG A 104 -0.93 -5.41 14.14
C ARG A 104 -0.84 -6.67 15.02
N THR A 105 -1.45 -6.66 16.20
CA THR A 105 -1.48 -7.80 17.11
C THR A 105 -2.13 -9.04 16.51
N ASP A 106 -3.18 -8.88 15.70
CA ASP A 106 -3.84 -10.00 15.06
C ASP A 106 -2.95 -10.68 14.01
N LEU A 107 -2.20 -9.89 13.24
CA LEU A 107 -1.23 -10.44 12.30
C LEU A 107 -0.01 -11.05 13.00
N ALA A 108 0.48 -10.43 14.08
CA ALA A 108 1.65 -10.88 14.82
C ALA A 108 1.42 -12.14 15.67
N GLU A 109 0.22 -12.27 16.26
CA GLU A 109 -0.07 -13.34 17.23
C GLU A 109 -1.04 -14.39 16.68
N LEU A 110 -1.82 -14.06 15.66
CA LEU A 110 -2.82 -14.94 15.03
C LEU A 110 -3.76 -15.56 16.08
N PRO A 111 -4.47 -14.78 16.90
CA PRO A 111 -5.18 -15.24 18.08
C PRO A 111 -6.46 -16.04 17.74
N GLY A 112 -6.92 -16.85 18.70
CA GLY A 112 -8.23 -17.50 18.61
C GLY A 112 -8.36 -18.60 17.56
N THR A 113 -9.58 -19.09 17.39
CA THR A 113 -9.91 -20.19 16.48
C THR A 113 -9.89 -19.79 15.01
N ALA A 114 -10.23 -18.52 14.71
CA ALA A 114 -10.24 -18.00 13.35
C ALA A 114 -8.88 -18.15 12.65
N TYR A 115 -7.79 -17.97 13.36
CA TYR A 115 -6.44 -18.08 12.81
C TYR A 115 -5.82 -19.49 12.95
N HIS A 116 -6.58 -20.50 13.41
CA HIS A 116 -6.05 -21.85 13.60
C HIS A 116 -5.36 -22.41 12.35
N LYS A 117 -5.96 -22.23 11.17
CA LYS A 117 -5.36 -22.69 9.90
C LYS A 117 -4.03 -21.98 9.61
N LYS A 118 -3.91 -20.67 9.91
CA LYS A 118 -2.66 -19.92 9.73
C LYS A 118 -1.57 -20.41 10.67
N ARG A 119 -1.88 -20.61 11.96
CA ARG A 119 -0.93 -21.20 12.92
C ARG A 119 -0.46 -22.58 12.53
N ASN A 120 -1.39 -23.44 12.09
CA ASN A 120 -1.04 -24.79 11.61
C ASN A 120 -0.12 -24.74 10.40
N HIS A 121 -0.38 -23.83 9.46
CA HIS A 121 0.47 -23.63 8.29
C HIS A 121 1.90 -23.23 8.70
N ILE A 122 2.03 -22.25 9.59
CA ILE A 122 3.33 -21.84 10.14
C ILE A 122 4.01 -22.99 10.88
N SER A 123 3.29 -23.72 11.76
CA SER A 123 3.86 -24.82 12.52
C SER A 123 4.34 -25.98 11.60
N LYS A 124 3.62 -26.23 10.52
CA LYS A 124 4.06 -27.20 9.51
C LYS A 124 5.36 -26.73 8.84
N PHE A 125 5.38 -25.46 8.38
CA PHE A 125 6.54 -24.90 7.70
C PHE A 125 7.78 -24.90 8.59
N THR A 126 7.67 -24.38 9.83
CA THR A 126 8.83 -24.28 10.76
C THR A 126 9.32 -25.63 11.25
N ARG A 127 8.47 -26.65 11.26
CA ARG A 127 8.89 -28.04 11.56
C ARG A 127 9.68 -28.67 10.40
N LEU A 128 9.30 -28.35 9.15
CA LEU A 128 10.00 -28.84 7.95
C LEU A 128 11.32 -28.09 7.72
N HIS A 129 11.33 -26.83 8.12
CA HIS A 129 12.45 -25.89 7.94
C HIS A 129 12.78 -25.23 9.28
N PRO A 130 13.46 -25.94 10.21
CA PRO A 130 13.71 -25.43 11.55
C PRO A 130 14.73 -24.28 11.57
N ASP A 131 15.62 -24.20 10.59
CA ASP A 131 16.64 -23.16 10.48
C ASP A 131 16.15 -21.99 9.62
N TRP A 132 15.18 -21.26 10.17
CA TRP A 132 14.67 -20.05 9.56
C TRP A 132 14.93 -18.81 10.45
N SER A 133 15.08 -17.67 9.84
CA SER A 133 15.21 -16.38 10.55
C SER A 133 14.67 -15.22 9.73
N LEU A 134 14.09 -14.21 10.38
CA LEU A 134 13.79 -12.92 9.75
C LEU A 134 14.85 -11.91 10.17
N LYS A 135 15.49 -11.27 9.20
CA LYS A 135 16.41 -10.16 9.42
C LYS A 135 15.79 -8.85 8.94
N PRO A 136 15.86 -7.75 9.72
CA PRO A 136 15.42 -6.45 9.27
C PRO A 136 16.11 -6.07 7.95
N LEU A 137 15.36 -5.44 7.05
CA LEU A 137 15.88 -4.95 5.77
C LEU A 137 16.92 -3.84 5.99
N ASN A 138 18.11 -4.02 5.46
CA ASN A 138 19.22 -3.07 5.57
C ASN A 138 20.17 -3.16 4.35
N ALA A 139 21.33 -2.47 4.41
CA ALA A 139 22.32 -2.47 3.34
C ALA A 139 22.93 -3.85 3.07
N ASP A 140 23.06 -4.71 4.09
CA ASP A 140 23.72 -6.01 3.96
C ASP A 140 22.83 -7.05 3.26
N ASN A 141 21.50 -6.85 3.26
CA ASN A 141 20.56 -7.83 2.71
C ASN A 141 19.60 -7.28 1.64
N VAL A 142 19.82 -6.05 1.18
CA VAL A 142 18.99 -5.45 0.12
C VAL A 142 19.09 -6.21 -1.20
N GLU A 143 20.23 -6.76 -1.53
CA GLU A 143 20.44 -7.57 -2.73
C GLU A 143 19.76 -8.95 -2.61
N ASP A 144 19.68 -9.52 -1.42
CA ASP A 144 18.88 -10.72 -1.16
C ASP A 144 17.38 -10.47 -1.42
N ALA A 145 16.88 -9.32 -0.96
CA ALA A 145 15.50 -8.90 -1.24
C ALA A 145 15.25 -8.71 -2.74
N ARG A 146 16.20 -8.11 -3.46
CA ARG A 146 16.15 -7.97 -4.93
C ARG A 146 16.10 -9.35 -5.60
N GLY A 147 16.98 -10.26 -5.22
CA GLY A 147 17.03 -11.62 -5.77
C GLY A 147 15.74 -12.41 -5.52
N ILE A 148 15.03 -12.20 -4.40
CA ILE A 148 13.71 -12.78 -4.17
C ILE A 148 12.69 -12.23 -5.19
N ALA A 149 12.68 -10.90 -5.41
CA ALA A 149 11.78 -10.28 -6.39
C ALA A 149 12.06 -10.74 -7.82
N GLU A 150 13.31 -10.93 -8.20
CA GLU A 150 13.73 -11.47 -9.50
C GLU A 150 13.21 -12.90 -9.72
N ARG A 151 13.40 -13.80 -8.73
CA ARG A 151 12.90 -15.18 -8.79
C ARG A 151 11.37 -15.21 -8.83
N TRP A 152 10.71 -14.37 -8.05
CA TRP A 152 9.25 -14.22 -8.09
C TRP A 152 8.76 -13.81 -9.48
N LEU A 153 9.38 -12.80 -10.10
CA LEU A 153 9.03 -12.36 -11.45
C LEU A 153 9.25 -13.45 -12.49
N ALA A 154 10.42 -14.11 -12.44
CA ALA A 154 10.79 -15.17 -13.40
C ALA A 154 9.82 -16.37 -13.38
N ALA A 155 9.20 -16.64 -12.24
CA ALA A 155 8.22 -17.73 -12.09
C ALA A 155 6.77 -17.31 -12.35
N SER A 156 6.53 -16.02 -12.63
CA SER A 156 5.21 -15.48 -12.90
C SER A 156 4.94 -15.45 -14.41
N GLU A 157 3.67 -15.57 -14.81
CA GLU A 157 3.31 -15.35 -16.20
C GLU A 157 3.65 -13.90 -16.59
N SER A 158 4.35 -13.75 -17.72
CA SER A 158 4.81 -12.43 -18.17
C SER A 158 3.63 -11.49 -18.44
N SER A 159 3.60 -10.35 -17.74
CA SER A 159 2.65 -9.28 -18.01
C SER A 159 3.31 -7.89 -17.81
N PRO A 160 2.86 -6.85 -18.52
CA PRO A 160 3.34 -5.50 -18.29
C PRO A 160 3.14 -5.02 -16.85
N ALA A 161 2.06 -5.44 -16.19
CA ALA A 161 1.76 -5.07 -14.81
C ALA A 161 2.80 -5.65 -13.82
N LEU A 162 3.18 -6.92 -13.98
CA LEU A 162 4.21 -7.55 -13.14
C LEU A 162 5.60 -6.97 -13.39
N GLN A 163 5.92 -6.62 -14.64
CA GLN A 163 7.16 -5.92 -14.96
C GLN A 163 7.22 -4.52 -14.31
N HIS A 164 6.09 -3.81 -14.27
CA HIS A 164 5.99 -2.53 -13.57
C HIS A 164 6.15 -2.70 -12.06
N GLU A 165 5.50 -3.70 -11.47
CA GLU A 165 5.62 -3.99 -10.04
C GLU A 165 7.06 -4.35 -9.67
N PHE A 166 7.73 -5.19 -10.46
CA PHE A 166 9.13 -5.53 -10.23
C PHE A 166 10.04 -4.31 -10.27
N ARG A 167 9.88 -3.42 -11.27
CA ARG A 167 10.65 -2.17 -11.34
C ARG A 167 10.40 -1.27 -10.13
N ALA A 168 9.16 -1.19 -9.68
CA ALA A 168 8.81 -0.43 -8.49
C ALA A 168 9.43 -1.03 -7.22
N ILE A 169 9.50 -2.36 -7.09
CA ILE A 169 10.22 -3.04 -6.01
C ILE A 169 11.72 -2.69 -6.05
N CYS A 170 12.38 -2.82 -7.21
CA CYS A 170 13.79 -2.48 -7.35
C CYS A 170 14.05 -1.02 -6.96
N HIS A 171 13.22 -0.11 -7.45
CA HIS A 171 13.33 1.31 -7.12
C HIS A 171 13.10 1.58 -5.63
N ALA A 172 12.15 0.90 -5.00
CA ALA A 172 11.95 0.99 -3.55
C ALA A 172 13.20 0.56 -2.77
N LEU A 173 13.82 -0.56 -3.15
CA LEU A 173 15.04 -1.06 -2.52
C LEU A 173 16.22 -0.10 -2.70
N GLU A 174 16.37 0.53 -3.86
CA GLU A 174 17.37 1.55 -4.14
C GLU A 174 17.17 2.82 -3.29
N MET A 175 15.93 3.26 -3.17
CA MET A 175 15.55 4.48 -2.46
C MET A 175 15.24 4.26 -0.97
N ARG A 176 15.47 3.06 -0.41
CA ARG A 176 15.03 2.68 0.93
C ARG A 176 15.41 3.66 2.03
N GLU A 177 16.64 4.18 1.99
CA GLU A 177 17.12 5.13 3.01
C GLU A 177 16.46 6.50 2.86
N ALA A 178 16.40 7.02 1.64
CA ALA A 178 15.78 8.32 1.35
C ALA A 178 14.28 8.32 1.65
N LEU A 179 13.58 7.20 1.42
CA LEU A 179 12.16 7.02 1.69
C LEU A 179 11.87 6.46 3.09
N GLN A 180 12.91 6.24 3.92
CA GLN A 180 12.80 5.63 5.25
C GLN A 180 12.02 4.31 5.23
N LEU A 181 12.27 3.48 4.21
CA LEU A 181 11.63 2.18 4.11
C LEU A 181 12.25 1.21 5.11
N SER A 182 11.40 0.36 5.63
CA SER A 182 11.73 -0.72 6.56
C SER A 182 11.15 -2.03 6.03
N GLY A 183 11.27 -3.10 6.80
CA GLY A 183 10.75 -4.41 6.42
C GLY A 183 11.70 -5.51 6.85
N GLY A 184 11.68 -6.64 6.14
CA GLY A 184 12.54 -7.77 6.48
C GLY A 184 12.74 -8.74 5.34
N VAL A 185 13.83 -9.51 5.44
CA VAL A 185 14.16 -10.64 4.59
C VAL A 185 14.11 -11.91 5.44
N LEU A 186 13.27 -12.85 5.05
CA LEU A 186 13.17 -14.17 5.65
C LEU A 186 14.18 -15.10 4.97
N TYR A 187 14.95 -15.79 5.78
CA TYR A 187 15.90 -16.83 5.36
C TYR A 187 15.42 -18.20 5.80
N VAL A 188 15.68 -19.19 5.00
CA VAL A 188 15.50 -20.61 5.30
C VAL A 188 16.79 -21.33 4.90
N ASP A 189 17.42 -22.04 5.83
CA ASP A 189 18.72 -22.69 5.62
C ASP A 189 19.77 -21.73 5.02
N ASN A 190 19.83 -20.51 5.55
CA ASN A 190 20.62 -19.38 5.07
C ASN A 190 20.33 -18.91 3.63
N THR A 191 19.26 -19.39 3.00
CA THR A 191 18.83 -18.98 1.67
C THR A 191 17.74 -17.91 1.77
N PRO A 192 17.82 -16.78 1.05
CA PRO A 192 16.77 -15.78 1.02
C PRO A 192 15.47 -16.37 0.44
N ALA A 193 14.41 -16.39 1.25
CA ALA A 193 13.15 -17.08 0.95
C ALA A 193 11.98 -16.12 0.65
N ALA A 194 11.85 -15.08 1.46
CA ALA A 194 10.78 -14.09 1.30
C ALA A 194 11.24 -12.71 1.77
N MET A 195 10.55 -11.66 1.29
CA MET A 195 10.84 -10.30 1.71
C MET A 195 9.54 -9.49 1.87
N ALA A 196 9.60 -8.44 2.70
CA ALA A 196 8.61 -7.38 2.72
C ALA A 196 9.27 -6.00 2.78
N VAL A 197 8.65 -5.03 2.12
CA VAL A 197 9.04 -3.61 2.14
C VAL A 197 7.88 -2.80 2.66
N CYS A 198 8.14 -1.99 3.67
CA CYS A 198 7.15 -1.25 4.44
C CYS A 198 7.57 0.20 4.64
N SER A 199 6.60 1.08 4.91
CA SER A 199 6.84 2.43 5.42
C SER A 199 5.84 2.81 6.51
N ALA A 200 6.21 3.77 7.36
CA ALA A 200 5.27 4.35 8.31
C ALA A 200 4.41 5.40 7.62
N ILE A 201 3.07 5.27 7.71
CA ILE A 201 2.14 6.34 7.34
C ILE A 201 1.99 7.31 8.52
N SER A 202 2.03 6.78 9.73
CA SER A 202 1.98 7.52 10.99
C SER A 202 2.57 6.67 12.12
N PRO A 203 2.76 7.21 13.33
CA PRO A 203 3.17 6.40 14.47
C PRO A 203 2.25 5.19 14.77
N GLN A 204 0.98 5.25 14.33
CA GLN A 204 -0.01 4.21 14.57
C GLN A 204 -0.19 3.24 13.40
N VAL A 205 0.26 3.58 12.19
CA VAL A 205 -0.02 2.79 10.98
C VAL A 205 1.24 2.57 10.16
N VAL A 206 1.55 1.31 9.90
CA VAL A 206 2.58 0.88 8.94
C VAL A 206 1.89 0.33 7.69
N ASP A 207 2.43 0.69 6.54
CA ASP A 207 1.99 0.22 5.23
C ASP A 207 2.94 -0.85 4.69
N ILE A 208 2.41 -1.96 4.21
CA ILE A 208 3.18 -3.00 3.51
C ILE A 208 2.99 -2.80 2.01
N HIS A 209 3.98 -2.21 1.36
CA HIS A 209 3.98 -1.97 -0.09
C HIS A 209 4.20 -3.24 -0.90
N TYR A 210 5.16 -4.04 -0.47
CA TYR A 210 5.52 -5.28 -1.17
C TYR A 210 5.75 -6.41 -0.18
N GLU A 211 5.21 -7.58 -0.49
CA GLU A 211 5.47 -8.84 0.21
C GLU A 211 5.60 -9.93 -0.86
N LYS A 212 6.79 -10.52 -0.99
CA LYS A 212 7.10 -11.51 -2.01
C LYS A 212 7.82 -12.71 -1.42
N CYS A 213 7.51 -13.90 -1.96
CA CYS A 213 8.28 -15.12 -1.71
C CYS A 213 8.90 -15.61 -3.01
N ALA A 214 10.09 -16.17 -2.93
CA ALA A 214 10.66 -16.94 -4.01
C ALA A 214 9.76 -18.16 -4.32
N PRO A 215 9.69 -18.63 -5.58
CA PRO A 215 8.73 -19.66 -6.00
C PRO A 215 8.80 -20.95 -5.19
N GLU A 216 10.00 -21.38 -4.84
CA GLU A 216 10.29 -22.55 -4.02
C GLU A 216 9.84 -22.42 -2.57
N TRP A 217 9.62 -21.18 -2.10
CA TRP A 217 9.25 -20.83 -0.73
C TRP A 217 7.82 -20.25 -0.61
N ARG A 218 6.91 -20.56 -1.52
CA ARG A 218 5.52 -20.03 -1.49
C ARG A 218 4.81 -20.31 -0.15
N ASP A 219 5.13 -21.40 0.50
CA ASP A 219 4.57 -21.75 1.81
C ASP A 219 5.07 -20.82 2.94
N ALA A 220 6.08 -19.99 2.70
CA ALA A 220 6.58 -19.01 3.67
C ALA A 220 5.71 -17.76 3.80
N TYR A 221 4.74 -17.48 2.89
CA TYR A 221 3.93 -16.25 2.93
C TYR A 221 3.27 -16.01 4.30
N THR A 222 2.74 -17.04 4.94
CA THR A 222 2.09 -16.87 6.25
C THR A 222 3.11 -16.55 7.34
N LEU A 223 4.30 -17.13 7.24
CA LEU A 223 5.38 -16.89 8.20
C LEU A 223 5.94 -15.48 8.05
N VAL A 224 6.31 -15.04 6.84
CA VAL A 224 6.86 -13.70 6.62
C VAL A 224 5.85 -12.63 7.02
N ASN A 225 4.56 -12.79 6.72
CA ASN A 225 3.51 -11.87 7.14
C ASN A 225 3.46 -11.69 8.67
N ARG A 226 3.49 -12.79 9.42
CA ARG A 226 3.51 -12.76 10.89
C ARG A 226 4.79 -12.10 11.41
N GLU A 227 5.95 -12.52 10.92
CA GLU A 227 7.22 -12.06 11.45
C GLU A 227 7.48 -10.58 11.12
N VAL A 228 7.06 -10.11 9.93
CA VAL A 228 7.11 -8.69 9.58
C VAL A 228 6.19 -7.87 10.49
N ALA A 229 4.98 -8.36 10.80
CA ALA A 229 4.10 -7.68 11.75
C ALA A 229 4.72 -7.54 13.15
N ARG A 230 5.59 -8.47 13.54
CA ARG A 230 6.32 -8.44 14.82
C ARG A 230 7.45 -7.43 14.88
N LEU A 231 7.97 -6.97 13.73
CA LEU A 231 9.00 -5.94 13.69
C LEU A 231 8.49 -4.57 14.18
N PHE A 232 7.19 -4.36 14.17
CA PHE A 232 6.59 -3.05 14.42
C PHE A 232 5.85 -3.00 15.75
N SER A 233 5.80 -1.80 16.35
CA SER A 233 5.01 -1.50 17.55
C SER A 233 3.76 -0.66 17.26
N CYS A 234 3.39 -0.47 16.01
CA CYS A 234 2.21 0.28 15.58
C CYS A 234 0.90 -0.40 16.00
N THR A 235 -0.21 0.33 15.95
CA THR A 235 -1.55 -0.20 16.23
C THR A 235 -2.10 -0.99 15.05
N TYR A 236 -1.89 -0.48 13.83
CA TYR A 236 -2.45 -1.03 12.62
C TYR A 236 -1.39 -1.28 11.56
N ILE A 237 -1.63 -2.31 10.74
CA ILE A 237 -0.92 -2.57 9.50
C ILE A 237 -1.92 -2.42 8.35
N ASN A 238 -1.58 -1.56 7.38
CA ASN A 238 -2.27 -1.45 6.11
C ASN A 238 -1.58 -2.41 5.11
N ARG A 239 -2.36 -3.16 4.36
CA ARG A 239 -1.86 -4.06 3.31
C ARG A 239 -2.43 -3.69 1.94
N GLU A 240 -2.77 -2.43 1.77
CA GLU A 240 -3.28 -1.83 0.55
C GLU A 240 -4.51 -2.56 -0.03
N GLU A 241 -4.85 -2.30 -1.26
CA GLU A 241 -6.03 -2.79 -1.98
C GLU A 241 -5.85 -4.19 -2.60
N ASP A 242 -6.96 -4.82 -3.03
CA ASP A 242 -6.95 -6.12 -3.73
C ASP A 242 -7.04 -6.01 -5.27
N LEU A 243 -7.21 -4.80 -5.80
CA LEU A 243 -7.26 -4.54 -7.25
C LEU A 243 -8.31 -5.37 -8.01
N ASP A 244 -9.39 -5.78 -7.33
CA ASP A 244 -10.40 -6.71 -7.84
C ASP A 244 -9.85 -8.08 -8.29
N GLN A 245 -8.68 -8.48 -7.78
CA GLN A 245 -8.12 -9.80 -8.00
C GLN A 245 -8.69 -10.80 -7.00
N PRO A 246 -9.47 -11.82 -7.43
CA PRO A 246 -10.18 -12.73 -6.50
C PRO A 246 -9.24 -13.47 -5.54
N GLY A 247 -8.07 -13.94 -6.04
CA GLY A 247 -7.09 -14.64 -5.22
C GLY A 247 -6.45 -13.74 -4.16
N LEU A 248 -6.14 -12.49 -4.51
CA LEU A 248 -5.58 -11.51 -3.58
C LEU A 248 -6.62 -11.10 -2.53
N ARG A 249 -7.87 -10.88 -2.96
CA ARG A 249 -9.01 -10.61 -2.07
C ARG A 249 -9.18 -11.73 -1.04
N GLN A 250 -9.27 -12.98 -1.50
CA GLN A 250 -9.40 -14.14 -0.62
C GLN A 250 -8.22 -14.23 0.37
N ALA A 251 -7.01 -14.01 -0.10
CA ALA A 251 -5.82 -14.02 0.76
C ALA A 251 -5.91 -12.94 1.85
N LYS A 252 -6.26 -11.70 1.49
CA LYS A 252 -6.40 -10.59 2.43
C LYS A 252 -7.54 -10.79 3.41
N GLU A 253 -8.73 -11.15 2.94
CA GLU A 253 -9.91 -11.41 3.80
C GLU A 253 -9.68 -12.57 4.79
N SER A 254 -8.82 -13.54 4.44
CA SER A 254 -8.47 -14.67 5.31
C SER A 254 -7.69 -14.27 6.57
N TYR A 255 -7.29 -13.00 6.69
CA TYR A 255 -6.66 -12.41 7.87
C TYR A 255 -7.61 -11.50 8.67
N TYR A 256 -8.90 -11.48 8.34
CA TYR A 256 -9.96 -10.77 9.08
C TYR A 256 -9.61 -9.28 9.32
N PRO A 257 -9.66 -8.44 8.28
CA PRO A 257 -9.33 -7.03 8.42
C PRO A 257 -10.21 -6.34 9.46
N ALA A 258 -9.61 -5.54 10.31
CA ALA A 258 -10.30 -4.76 11.33
C ALA A 258 -11.19 -3.67 10.70
N ARG A 259 -10.73 -3.12 9.56
CA ARG A 259 -11.47 -2.11 8.78
C ARG A 259 -11.13 -2.22 7.30
N MET A 260 -12.10 -1.86 6.48
CA MET A 260 -11.90 -1.52 5.07
C MET A 260 -11.93 -0.01 4.94
N LEU A 261 -10.90 0.57 4.32
CA LEU A 261 -10.81 2.02 4.10
C LEU A 261 -11.19 2.30 2.65
N ASN A 262 -12.41 2.73 2.43
CA ASN A 262 -12.87 3.12 1.11
C ASN A 262 -12.10 4.34 0.59
N LYS A 263 -11.84 4.33 -0.72
CA LYS A 263 -11.28 5.46 -1.46
C LYS A 263 -12.38 5.96 -2.40
N ILE A 264 -12.79 7.19 -2.19
CA ILE A 264 -13.92 7.78 -2.89
C ILE A 264 -13.40 8.67 -4.01
N SER A 265 -14.04 8.57 -5.17
CA SER A 265 -13.88 9.53 -6.27
C SER A 265 -15.13 10.36 -6.44
N LEU A 266 -14.96 11.66 -6.70
CA LEU A 266 -16.02 12.59 -7.08
C LEU A 266 -15.83 12.98 -8.55
N LEU A 267 -16.71 12.48 -9.39
CA LEU A 267 -16.72 12.75 -10.82
C LEU A 267 -17.75 13.84 -11.15
N PRO A 268 -17.51 14.70 -12.15
CA PRO A 268 -18.48 15.71 -12.55
C PRO A 268 -19.78 15.05 -13.02
N CYS A 269 -20.94 15.67 -12.67
CA CYS A 269 -22.26 15.24 -13.13
C CYS A 269 -22.49 15.53 -14.62
#